data_92209c04b5f2efd1e24218f6a6d9f8d3
#
_entry.id   92209c04b5f2efd1e24218f6a6d9f8d3
#
_cell.length_a   1.000
_cell.length_b   1.000
_cell.length_c   1.000
_cell.angle_alpha   90.00
_cell.angle_beta   90.00
_cell.angle_gamma   90.00
#
_symmetry.space_group_name_H-M   'P 1'
#
loop_
_entity.id
_entity.type
_entity.pdbx_description
1 polymer ?
#
loop_
_entity_poly.entity_id
_entity_poly.type
_entity_poly.pdbx_seq_one_letter_code
_entity_poly.pdbx_strand_id
1 'polypeptide(L)'
;MKMLRNGYLLSSIALIALVLLLQVTPALADKNPNPGVLPPNSHPFGKTYEEWNAEWWQWFFSVPASKNPALATNGALDCSVGQSGHVWFLAGSFLTSGSFTRSCTVPVGKALFIPLINSWADNVCNTPPLTVDQLRASAASGVYPPSNLHASVDGQAFTDLRSYRSRSPVFSYTLPPSPDNVIDAAFGVSLPGPCWPSLTVTPAVADGFYIMLTPLSAGSHSINFGGSGPGITLDVTYNLTVGS
;
A
#
# COMPACT_ATOMS: atom_id res chain seq x y z
N MET A 1 -0.48 75.32 -71.68
CA MET A 1 -1.53 74.34 -71.87
C MET A 1 -0.84 72.95 -71.87
N LYS A 2 -0.71 72.29 -70.65
CA LYS A 2 -0.32 70.88 -70.51
C LYS A 2 -0.92 70.40 -69.23
N MET A 3 -1.72 69.38 -69.31
CA MET A 3 -2.37 68.67 -68.21
C MET A 3 -1.38 67.84 -67.43
N LEU A 4 -1.39 67.98 -66.11
CA LEU A 4 -0.72 67.08 -65.16
C LEU A 4 -1.69 65.95 -64.83
N ARG A 5 -1.26 64.67 -65.08
CA ARG A 5 -1.97 63.47 -64.60
C ARG A 5 -1.28 62.99 -63.36
N ASN A 6 -1.97 63.09 -62.24
CA ASN A 6 -1.59 62.53 -60.98
C ASN A 6 -1.82 60.96 -61.03
N GLY A 7 -0.77 60.20 -60.88
CA GLY A 7 -0.86 58.79 -60.69
C GLY A 7 -0.86 58.48 -59.16
N TYR A 8 -1.92 57.89 -58.70
CA TYR A 8 -1.98 57.38 -57.32
C TYR A 8 -1.34 55.96 -57.29
N LEU A 9 -0.23 55.82 -56.57
CA LEU A 9 0.34 54.58 -56.22
C LEU A 9 -0.42 54.02 -55.04
N LEU A 10 -1.19 52.95 -55.24
CA LEU A 10 -1.80 52.16 -54.19
C LEU A 10 -0.78 51.18 -53.63
N SER A 11 -0.27 51.48 -52.42
CA SER A 11 0.55 50.55 -51.63
C SER A 11 -0.35 49.50 -51.00
N SER A 12 -0.32 48.28 -51.54
CA SER A 12 -0.99 47.15 -50.93
C SER A 12 -0.11 46.60 -49.80
N ILE A 13 -0.44 46.90 -48.56
CA ILE A 13 0.14 46.28 -47.37
C ILE A 13 -0.56 44.95 -47.20
N ALA A 14 0.14 43.87 -47.57
CA ALA A 14 -0.29 42.51 -47.24
C ALA A 14 -0.05 42.23 -45.77
N LEU A 15 -1.12 42.19 -44.97
CA LEU A 15 -1.11 41.76 -43.58
C LEU A 15 -0.96 40.22 -43.56
N ILE A 16 0.24 39.70 -43.30
CA ILE A 16 0.44 38.27 -43.04
C ILE A 16 0.04 38.02 -41.61
N ALA A 17 -1.17 37.52 -41.39
CA ALA A 17 -1.62 37.00 -40.10
C ALA A 17 -0.94 35.63 -39.86
N LEU A 18 0.13 35.64 -39.07
CA LEU A 18 0.78 34.43 -38.59
C LEU A 18 -0.10 33.78 -37.51
N VAL A 19 -0.96 32.82 -37.90
CA VAL A 19 -1.74 32.02 -36.97
C VAL A 19 -0.77 30.99 -36.36
N LEU A 20 -0.27 31.28 -35.16
CA LEU A 20 0.39 30.27 -34.30
C LEU A 20 -0.70 29.26 -33.87
N LEU A 21 -0.80 28.17 -34.58
CA LEU A 21 -1.47 26.95 -34.09
C LEU A 21 -0.69 26.42 -32.89
N LEU A 22 -1.13 26.81 -31.69
CA LEU A 22 -0.73 26.10 -30.48
C LEU A 22 -1.21 24.65 -30.63
N GLN A 23 -0.30 23.79 -31.00
CA GLN A 23 -0.48 22.34 -30.95
C GLN A 23 -0.60 21.95 -29.47
N VAL A 24 -1.81 21.98 -28.94
CA VAL A 24 -2.10 21.33 -27.65
C VAL A 24 -1.99 19.83 -27.92
N THR A 25 -0.78 19.29 -27.75
CA THR A 25 -0.64 17.85 -27.65
C THR A 25 -1.45 17.42 -26.42
N PRO A 26 -2.48 16.58 -26.57
CA PRO A 26 -3.11 16.01 -25.39
C PRO A 26 -2.01 15.30 -24.61
N ALA A 27 -1.75 15.74 -23.37
CA ALA A 27 -0.96 14.97 -22.46
C ALA A 27 -1.62 13.59 -22.43
N LEU A 28 -0.93 12.57 -22.93
CA LEU A 28 -1.33 11.17 -22.74
C LEU A 28 -1.34 11.00 -21.24
N ALA A 29 -2.52 11.05 -20.62
CA ALA A 29 -2.68 10.65 -19.25
C ALA A 29 -2.07 9.24 -19.17
N ASP A 30 -1.03 9.12 -18.37
CA ASP A 30 -0.35 7.85 -18.16
C ASP A 30 -1.44 6.85 -17.73
N LYS A 31 -1.79 5.92 -18.63
CA LYS A 31 -2.85 4.97 -18.33
C LYS A 31 -2.36 4.14 -17.18
N ASN A 32 -3.04 4.21 -16.04
CA ASN A 32 -2.76 3.33 -14.92
C ASN A 32 -2.71 1.88 -15.45
N PRO A 33 -1.54 1.21 -15.40
CA PRO A 33 -1.40 -0.15 -15.94
C PRO A 33 -2.22 -1.17 -15.15
N ASN A 34 -2.70 -0.79 -13.96
CA ASN A 34 -3.43 -1.63 -13.04
C ASN A 34 -4.82 -1.03 -12.75
N PRO A 35 -5.82 -1.18 -13.64
CA PRO A 35 -7.17 -0.73 -13.37
C PRO A 35 -7.70 -1.31 -12.06
N GLY A 36 -8.30 -0.48 -11.21
CA GLY A 36 -8.79 -0.89 -9.89
C GLY A 36 -7.74 -0.83 -8.78
N VAL A 37 -6.46 -0.58 -9.10
CA VAL A 37 -5.42 -0.28 -8.11
C VAL A 37 -5.11 1.21 -8.14
N LEU A 38 -5.10 1.86 -6.98
CA LEU A 38 -4.72 3.26 -6.88
C LEU A 38 -3.21 3.41 -7.10
N PRO A 39 -2.75 4.42 -7.88
CA PRO A 39 -1.33 4.61 -8.16
C PRO A 39 -0.50 4.83 -6.90
N PRO A 40 0.77 4.36 -6.84
CA PRO A 40 1.61 4.46 -5.63
C PRO A 40 1.91 5.90 -5.21
N ASN A 41 1.91 6.85 -6.16
CA ASN A 41 2.16 8.27 -5.89
C ASN A 41 0.86 9.06 -5.64
N SER A 42 -0.28 8.39 -5.54
CA SER A 42 -1.55 9.03 -5.19
C SER A 42 -1.67 9.24 -3.69
N HIS A 43 -2.64 10.08 -3.29
CA HIS A 43 -2.96 10.32 -1.88
C HIS A 43 -4.37 9.80 -1.58
N PRO A 44 -4.59 8.49 -1.64
CA PRO A 44 -5.92 7.93 -1.45
C PRO A 44 -6.44 8.24 -0.05
N PHE A 45 -7.66 8.77 0.02
CA PHE A 45 -8.30 9.17 1.29
C PHE A 45 -7.47 10.15 2.12
N GLY A 46 -6.68 11.02 1.44
CA GLY A 46 -5.90 12.10 2.06
C GLY A 46 -4.55 11.68 2.66
N LYS A 47 -4.08 10.46 2.44
CA LYS A 47 -2.80 9.93 2.96
C LYS A 47 -1.98 9.32 1.84
N THR A 48 -0.65 9.35 2.00
CA THR A 48 0.29 8.65 1.11
C THR A 48 0.30 7.15 1.39
N TYR A 49 0.89 6.38 0.49
CA TYR A 49 1.11 4.93 0.71
C TYR A 49 2.03 4.68 1.91
N GLU A 50 2.97 5.58 2.18
CA GLU A 50 3.87 5.52 3.34
C GLU A 50 3.11 5.68 4.65
N GLU A 51 2.15 6.58 4.70
CA GLU A 51 1.29 6.79 5.87
C GLU A 51 0.33 5.61 6.05
N TRP A 52 -0.25 5.07 4.96
CA TRP A 52 -1.07 3.84 5.01
C TRP A 52 -0.26 2.62 5.45
N ASN A 53 1.01 2.53 5.08
CA ASN A 53 1.91 1.48 5.57
C ASN A 53 2.05 1.54 7.11
N ALA A 54 2.30 2.74 7.67
CA ALA A 54 2.37 2.91 9.12
C ALA A 54 1.05 2.51 9.81
N GLU A 55 -0.11 2.94 9.25
CA GLU A 55 -1.41 2.61 9.80
C GLU A 55 -1.74 1.12 9.71
N TRP A 56 -1.32 0.45 8.63
CA TRP A 56 -1.46 -1.00 8.52
C TRP A 56 -0.74 -1.72 9.67
N TRP A 57 0.50 -1.33 9.98
CA TRP A 57 1.27 -1.91 11.09
C TRP A 57 0.67 -1.56 12.45
N GLN A 58 0.16 -0.34 12.63
CA GLN A 58 -0.54 0.06 13.85
C GLN A 58 -1.80 -0.79 14.06
N TRP A 59 -2.61 -0.97 13.01
CA TRP A 59 -3.74 -1.88 13.04
C TRP A 59 -3.31 -3.31 13.36
N PHE A 60 -2.34 -3.84 12.63
CA PHE A 60 -1.86 -5.21 12.80
C PHE A 60 -1.46 -5.51 14.26
N PHE A 61 -0.67 -4.63 14.86
CA PHE A 61 -0.22 -4.79 16.23
C PHE A 61 -1.33 -4.55 17.27
N SER A 62 -2.35 -3.78 16.95
CA SER A 62 -3.48 -3.50 17.86
C SER A 62 -4.50 -4.63 17.94
N VAL A 63 -4.51 -5.54 16.95
CA VAL A 63 -5.46 -6.66 16.91
C VAL A 63 -5.04 -7.76 17.89
N PRO A 64 -5.91 -8.20 18.80
CA PRO A 64 -5.65 -9.34 19.69
C PRO A 64 -5.23 -10.59 18.91
N ALA A 65 -4.25 -11.32 19.41
CA ALA A 65 -3.71 -12.51 18.75
C ALA A 65 -4.78 -13.54 18.39
N SER A 66 -5.73 -13.75 19.28
CA SER A 66 -6.88 -14.65 19.10
C SER A 66 -7.78 -14.31 17.91
N LYS A 67 -7.67 -13.07 17.38
CA LYS A 67 -8.46 -12.54 16.25
C LYS A 67 -7.60 -12.01 15.11
N ASN A 68 -6.27 -12.06 15.24
CA ASN A 68 -5.37 -11.46 14.26
C ASN A 68 -5.35 -12.30 12.96
N PRO A 69 -5.76 -11.73 11.82
CA PRO A 69 -5.86 -12.49 10.58
C PRO A 69 -4.50 -12.97 10.06
N ALA A 70 -3.39 -12.34 10.44
CA ALA A 70 -2.05 -12.76 10.02
C ALA A 70 -1.52 -13.98 10.79
N LEU A 71 -2.13 -14.35 11.91
CA LEU A 71 -1.83 -15.58 12.65
C LEU A 71 -2.71 -16.75 12.19
N ALA A 72 -3.80 -16.49 11.49
CA ALA A 72 -4.66 -17.54 10.94
C ALA A 72 -3.99 -18.23 9.74
N THR A 73 -4.15 -19.53 9.67
CA THR A 73 -3.65 -20.33 8.53
C THR A 73 -4.60 -20.28 7.35
N ASN A 74 -5.70 -21.03 7.39
CA ASN A 74 -6.70 -21.14 6.32
C ASN A 74 -8.10 -21.02 6.93
N GLY A 75 -9.10 -20.80 6.06
CA GLY A 75 -10.52 -20.85 6.42
C GLY A 75 -11.17 -19.48 6.59
N ALA A 76 -12.32 -19.47 7.28
CA ALA A 76 -13.10 -18.27 7.48
C ALA A 76 -12.48 -17.36 8.56
N LEU A 77 -12.44 -16.06 8.28
CA LEU A 77 -11.95 -15.01 9.17
C LEU A 77 -13.02 -13.97 9.40
N ASP A 78 -12.89 -13.27 10.52
CA ASP A 78 -13.58 -12.00 10.72
C ASP A 78 -12.69 -10.85 10.25
N CYS A 79 -12.89 -10.39 9.01
CA CYS A 79 -12.14 -9.28 8.43
C CYS A 79 -12.55 -7.92 8.99
N SER A 80 -13.54 -7.83 9.88
CA SER A 80 -13.97 -6.56 10.49
C SER A 80 -13.16 -6.16 11.72
N VAL A 81 -12.34 -7.06 12.26
CA VAL A 81 -11.61 -6.83 13.51
C VAL A 81 -10.65 -5.66 13.40
N GLY A 82 -10.83 -4.66 14.26
CA GLY A 82 -9.99 -3.46 14.31
C GLY A 82 -10.11 -2.53 13.10
N GLN A 83 -11.02 -2.81 12.16
CA GLN A 83 -11.23 -1.98 10.98
C GLN A 83 -12.04 -0.74 11.26
N SER A 84 -11.70 0.34 10.59
CA SER A 84 -12.44 1.60 10.68
C SER A 84 -12.33 2.40 9.37
N GLY A 85 -13.21 3.42 9.21
CA GLY A 85 -13.12 4.35 8.08
C GLY A 85 -13.38 3.73 6.70
N HIS A 86 -12.77 4.34 5.68
CA HIS A 86 -12.99 4.00 4.27
C HIS A 86 -12.03 2.93 3.74
N VAL A 87 -10.86 2.77 4.38
CA VAL A 87 -9.84 1.80 3.99
C VAL A 87 -9.83 0.66 4.98
N TRP A 88 -9.93 -0.56 4.48
CA TRP A 88 -9.81 -1.79 5.25
C TRP A 88 -8.51 -2.50 4.91
N PHE A 89 -7.93 -3.15 5.89
CA PHE A 89 -6.66 -3.85 5.80
C PHE A 89 -6.86 -5.34 5.60
N LEU A 90 -6.15 -5.93 4.64
CA LEU A 90 -5.98 -7.37 4.57
C LEU A 90 -4.57 -7.73 5.02
N ALA A 91 -4.38 -8.93 5.54
CA ALA A 91 -3.10 -9.39 6.05
C ALA A 91 -2.58 -10.60 5.27
N GLY A 92 -1.27 -10.64 5.07
CA GLY A 92 -0.54 -11.83 4.69
C GLY A 92 -0.40 -12.81 5.87
N SER A 93 0.80 -13.35 6.07
CA SER A 93 1.13 -14.18 7.23
C SER A 93 2.25 -13.53 8.04
N PHE A 94 2.18 -13.65 9.37
CA PHE A 94 3.21 -13.13 10.27
C PHE A 94 4.27 -14.18 10.51
N LEU A 95 5.51 -13.90 10.14
CA LEU A 95 6.70 -14.74 10.32
C LEU A 95 6.65 -16.15 9.70
N THR A 96 5.61 -16.48 8.92
CA THR A 96 5.44 -17.82 8.35
C THR A 96 5.34 -17.75 6.84
N SER A 97 6.24 -18.44 6.15
CA SER A 97 6.15 -18.67 4.71
C SER A 97 5.10 -19.71 4.37
N GLY A 98 4.46 -19.58 3.23
CA GLY A 98 3.53 -20.58 2.72
C GLY A 98 2.41 -20.03 1.85
N SER A 99 1.49 -20.92 1.50
CA SER A 99 0.27 -20.59 0.77
C SER A 99 -0.92 -20.68 1.73
N PHE A 100 -1.75 -19.64 1.71
CA PHE A 100 -2.90 -19.49 2.61
C PHE A 100 -4.15 -19.16 1.81
N THR A 101 -5.25 -19.85 2.11
CA THR A 101 -6.56 -19.55 1.53
C THR A 101 -7.54 -19.18 2.65
N ARG A 102 -8.10 -17.99 2.55
CA ARG A 102 -8.98 -17.40 3.56
C ARG A 102 -10.27 -16.90 2.94
N SER A 103 -11.31 -16.80 3.74
CA SER A 103 -12.58 -16.21 3.32
C SER A 103 -13.11 -15.26 4.38
N CYS A 104 -13.68 -14.13 3.94
CA CYS A 104 -14.35 -13.19 4.85
C CYS A 104 -15.30 -12.25 4.09
N THR A 105 -16.06 -11.48 4.87
CA THR A 105 -16.95 -10.45 4.34
C THR A 105 -16.35 -9.07 4.55
N VAL A 106 -16.50 -8.22 3.53
CA VAL A 106 -16.09 -6.80 3.56
C VAL A 106 -17.31 -5.95 3.17
N PRO A 107 -17.62 -4.86 3.89
CA PRO A 107 -18.73 -3.99 3.51
C PRO A 107 -18.51 -3.31 2.17
N VAL A 108 -19.59 -3.05 1.45
CA VAL A 108 -19.56 -2.25 0.21
C VAL A 108 -18.92 -0.88 0.45
N GLY A 109 -18.19 -0.38 -0.53
CA GLY A 109 -17.60 0.96 -0.50
C GLY A 109 -16.27 1.05 0.26
N LYS A 110 -15.70 -0.07 0.72
CA LYS A 110 -14.37 -0.08 1.35
C LYS A 110 -13.28 -0.32 0.32
N ALA A 111 -12.28 0.56 0.31
CA ALA A 111 -11.00 0.32 -0.35
C ALA A 111 -10.19 -0.70 0.47
N LEU A 112 -9.35 -1.51 -0.18
CA LEU A 112 -8.55 -2.53 0.49
C LEU A 112 -7.06 -2.21 0.38
N PHE A 113 -6.36 -2.08 1.51
CA PHE A 113 -4.92 -1.90 1.54
C PHE A 113 -4.23 -3.21 1.92
N ILE A 114 -3.37 -3.71 1.05
CA ILE A 114 -2.89 -5.09 1.05
C ILE A 114 -1.37 -5.12 0.92
N PRO A 115 -0.63 -5.66 1.92
CA PRO A 115 0.80 -5.93 1.76
C PRO A 115 1.03 -7.18 0.92
N LEU A 116 1.86 -7.09 -0.10
CA LEU A 116 2.33 -8.24 -0.87
C LEU A 116 3.39 -9.00 -0.08
N ILE A 117 4.41 -8.28 0.35
CA ILE A 117 5.40 -8.64 1.37
C ILE A 117 5.78 -7.37 2.12
N ASN A 118 5.96 -7.48 3.41
CA ASN A 118 6.32 -6.34 4.26
C ASN A 118 7.15 -6.78 5.47
N SER A 119 7.86 -5.82 6.05
CA SER A 119 8.67 -6.00 7.26
C SER A 119 8.67 -4.71 8.07
N TRP A 120 8.91 -4.83 9.36
CA TRP A 120 9.09 -3.70 10.28
C TRP A 120 10.40 -3.85 11.06
N ALA A 121 10.82 -2.75 11.67
CA ALA A 121 11.90 -2.74 12.66
C ALA A 121 11.61 -1.69 13.71
N ASP A 122 12.02 -1.98 14.95
CA ASP A 122 11.91 -1.12 16.10
C ASP A 122 13.10 -1.29 17.06
N ASN A 123 13.08 -0.59 18.18
CA ASN A 123 14.16 -0.63 19.16
C ASN A 123 13.92 -1.61 20.31
N VAL A 124 12.97 -2.52 20.15
CA VAL A 124 12.75 -3.56 21.16
C VAL A 124 13.95 -4.51 21.19
N CYS A 125 14.43 -4.82 22.38
CA CYS A 125 15.59 -5.70 22.63
C CYS A 125 16.92 -5.25 21.99
N ASN A 126 17.01 -4.05 21.46
CA ASN A 126 18.26 -3.48 20.92
C ASN A 126 19.05 -2.72 22.02
N THR A 127 20.28 -3.15 22.30
CA THR A 127 21.18 -2.49 23.26
C THR A 127 22.58 -2.36 22.66
N PRO A 128 23.07 -1.14 22.33
CA PRO A 128 22.34 0.13 22.42
C PRO A 128 21.22 0.25 21.39
N PRO A 129 20.26 1.18 21.59
CA PRO A 129 19.21 1.44 20.61
C PRO A 129 19.76 1.81 19.23
N LEU A 130 19.14 1.29 18.19
CA LEU A 130 19.48 1.62 16.80
C LEU A 130 18.98 3.03 16.43
N THR A 131 19.70 3.67 15.55
CA THR A 131 19.21 4.92 14.91
C THR A 131 18.05 4.60 13.95
N VAL A 132 17.26 5.61 13.60
CA VAL A 132 16.18 5.46 12.62
C VAL A 132 16.70 4.91 11.28
N ASP A 133 17.87 5.34 10.83
CA ASP A 133 18.46 4.84 9.57
C ASP A 133 18.86 3.37 9.67
N GLN A 134 19.35 2.92 10.81
CA GLN A 134 19.64 1.49 11.05
C GLN A 134 18.35 0.67 11.11
N LEU A 135 17.29 1.18 11.74
CA LEU A 135 15.98 0.56 11.73
C LEU A 135 15.43 0.46 10.29
N ARG A 136 15.56 1.51 9.48
CA ARG A 136 15.16 1.49 8.07
C ARG A 136 15.94 0.46 7.26
N ALA A 137 17.25 0.33 7.50
CA ALA A 137 18.07 -0.69 6.86
C ALA A 137 17.61 -2.11 7.27
N SER A 138 17.28 -2.29 8.54
CA SER A 138 16.76 -3.55 9.08
C SER A 138 15.41 -3.92 8.45
N ALA A 139 14.44 -3.02 8.43
CA ALA A 139 13.14 -3.25 7.79
C ALA A 139 13.30 -3.56 6.30
N ALA A 140 14.15 -2.81 5.58
CA ALA A 140 14.43 -3.06 4.17
C ALA A 140 15.02 -4.46 3.92
N SER A 141 15.92 -4.92 4.78
CA SER A 141 16.57 -6.23 4.64
C SER A 141 15.60 -7.42 4.71
N GLY A 142 14.44 -7.24 5.32
CA GLY A 142 13.39 -8.27 5.40
C GLY A 142 12.61 -8.48 4.10
N VAL A 143 12.61 -7.47 3.20
CA VAL A 143 11.78 -7.51 1.98
C VAL A 143 12.53 -7.21 0.69
N TYR A 144 13.77 -6.78 0.76
CA TYR A 144 14.54 -6.38 -0.42
C TYR A 144 15.85 -7.18 -0.58
N PRO A 145 16.19 -7.68 -1.77
CA PRO A 145 15.43 -7.56 -3.03
C PRO A 145 14.22 -8.49 -3.08
N PRO A 146 13.07 -8.01 -3.61
CA PRO A 146 11.90 -8.85 -3.78
C PRO A 146 12.02 -9.72 -5.04
N SER A 147 11.36 -10.87 -5.00
CA SER A 147 11.11 -11.70 -6.20
C SER A 147 9.68 -12.20 -6.19
N ASN A 148 9.20 -12.61 -7.37
CA ASN A 148 7.88 -13.21 -7.54
C ASN A 148 6.70 -12.39 -6.96
N LEU A 149 6.83 -11.05 -6.92
CA LEU A 149 5.72 -10.20 -6.52
C LEU A 149 4.55 -10.43 -7.47
N HIS A 150 3.38 -10.73 -6.91
CA HIS A 150 2.15 -10.94 -7.65
C HIS A 150 0.95 -10.40 -6.89
N ALA A 151 -0.03 -9.96 -7.64
CA ALA A 151 -1.36 -9.62 -7.15
C ALA A 151 -2.36 -9.72 -8.28
N SER A 152 -3.57 -10.19 -7.97
CA SER A 152 -4.68 -10.25 -8.91
C SER A 152 -6.01 -10.12 -8.18
N VAL A 153 -7.03 -9.66 -8.92
CA VAL A 153 -8.44 -9.66 -8.50
C VAL A 153 -9.24 -10.36 -9.58
N ASP A 154 -10.01 -11.36 -9.23
CA ASP A 154 -10.86 -12.15 -10.13
C ASP A 154 -10.10 -12.69 -11.36
N GLY A 155 -8.85 -13.08 -11.15
CA GLY A 155 -7.95 -13.57 -12.19
C GLY A 155 -7.28 -12.48 -13.03
N GLN A 156 -7.65 -11.20 -12.88
CA GLN A 156 -6.97 -10.09 -13.53
C GLN A 156 -5.68 -9.76 -12.77
N ALA A 157 -4.54 -10.11 -13.33
CA ALA A 157 -3.23 -9.85 -12.73
C ALA A 157 -2.81 -8.38 -12.87
N PHE A 158 -2.13 -7.87 -11.86
CA PHE A 158 -1.51 -6.55 -11.86
C PHE A 158 -0.02 -6.64 -12.23
N THR A 159 0.50 -5.58 -12.78
CA THR A 159 1.88 -5.48 -13.27
C THR A 159 2.66 -4.39 -12.56
N ASP A 160 3.98 -4.34 -12.78
CA ASP A 160 4.87 -3.31 -12.21
C ASP A 160 4.75 -3.14 -10.68
N LEU A 161 4.55 -4.24 -9.96
CA LEU A 161 4.34 -4.24 -8.51
C LEU A 161 5.55 -3.75 -7.71
N ARG A 162 6.74 -3.69 -8.34
CA ARG A 162 7.94 -3.12 -7.72
C ARG A 162 7.84 -1.61 -7.51
N SER A 163 7.06 -0.90 -8.32
CA SER A 163 6.81 0.54 -8.16
C SER A 163 5.98 0.86 -6.92
N TYR A 164 5.31 -0.13 -6.34
CA TYR A 164 4.47 -0.02 -5.14
C TYR A 164 5.24 -0.24 -3.83
N ARG A 165 6.56 -0.04 -3.84
CA ARG A 165 7.35 -0.04 -2.59
C ARG A 165 7.00 1.16 -1.75
N SER A 166 6.71 0.92 -0.48
CA SER A 166 6.37 1.95 0.49
C SER A 166 7.23 1.83 1.74
N ARG A 167 7.83 2.95 2.17
CA ARG A 167 8.61 3.07 3.39
C ARG A 167 7.87 3.98 4.35
N SER A 168 7.44 3.47 5.48
CA SER A 168 6.63 4.24 6.42
C SER A 168 7.37 5.49 6.95
N PRO A 169 6.67 6.54 7.39
CA PRO A 169 7.22 7.47 8.36
C PRO A 169 7.64 6.72 9.64
N VAL A 170 8.32 7.38 10.56
CA VAL A 170 8.49 6.85 11.91
C VAL A 170 7.12 6.82 12.59
N PHE A 171 6.77 5.69 13.20
CA PHE A 171 5.50 5.54 13.89
C PHE A 171 5.68 4.91 15.28
N SER A 172 4.62 4.85 16.03
CA SER A 172 4.47 4.05 17.25
C SER A 172 3.30 3.10 17.10
N TYR A 173 3.35 1.98 17.80
CA TYR A 173 2.24 1.04 17.90
C TYR A 173 2.02 0.60 19.34
N THR A 174 0.83 0.09 19.62
CA THR A 174 0.47 -0.42 20.96
C THR A 174 -0.12 -1.80 20.81
N LEU A 175 0.42 -2.74 21.59
CA LEU A 175 -0.03 -4.13 21.67
C LEU A 175 -1.19 -4.26 22.67
N PRO A 176 -2.13 -5.18 22.46
CA PRO A 176 -3.05 -5.63 23.48
C PRO A 176 -2.29 -6.19 24.70
N PRO A 177 -2.93 -6.21 25.89
CA PRO A 177 -2.34 -6.84 27.06
C PRO A 177 -2.08 -8.33 26.85
N SER A 178 -0.99 -8.85 27.52
CA SER A 178 -0.74 -10.28 27.60
C SER A 178 -1.93 -11.04 28.20
N PRO A 179 -2.20 -12.25 27.76
CA PRO A 179 -1.42 -13.04 26.80
C PRO A 179 -1.91 -12.90 25.35
N ASP A 180 -2.81 -11.98 25.04
CA ASP A 180 -3.53 -11.93 23.76
C ASP A 180 -2.99 -10.85 22.83
N ASN A 181 -1.67 -10.83 22.61
CA ASN A 181 -1.04 -10.00 21.60
C ASN A 181 -0.19 -10.83 20.64
N VAL A 182 0.06 -10.27 19.45
CA VAL A 182 0.73 -10.98 18.35
C VAL A 182 2.18 -11.37 18.69
N ILE A 183 2.84 -10.61 19.55
CA ILE A 183 4.23 -10.86 19.94
C ILE A 183 4.29 -12.03 20.94
N ASP A 184 3.44 -12.05 21.95
CA ASP A 184 3.34 -13.18 22.88
C ASP A 184 3.05 -14.48 22.11
N ALA A 185 2.10 -14.43 21.18
CA ALA A 185 1.71 -15.61 20.39
C ALA A 185 2.82 -16.08 19.44
N ALA A 186 3.57 -15.16 18.82
CA ALA A 186 4.58 -15.52 17.85
C ALA A 186 5.91 -15.97 18.48
N PHE A 187 6.28 -15.41 19.62
CA PHE A 187 7.59 -15.63 20.23
C PHE A 187 7.52 -16.41 21.55
N GLY A 188 6.32 -16.75 22.03
CA GLY A 188 6.15 -17.49 23.29
C GLY A 188 6.60 -16.69 24.51
N VAL A 189 6.47 -15.38 24.48
CA VAL A 189 6.83 -14.47 25.57
C VAL A 189 5.59 -13.96 26.30
N SER A 190 5.80 -13.25 27.40
CA SER A 190 4.73 -12.55 28.12
C SER A 190 5.14 -11.11 28.34
N LEU A 191 4.37 -10.17 27.79
CA LEU A 191 4.69 -8.74 27.84
C LEU A 191 3.87 -8.00 28.91
N PRO A 192 4.47 -6.96 29.57
CA PRO A 192 5.84 -6.47 29.37
C PRO A 192 6.90 -7.40 29.98
N GLY A 193 8.10 -7.37 29.42
CA GLY A 193 9.23 -8.20 29.86
C GLY A 193 10.56 -7.41 29.85
N PRO A 194 11.69 -8.04 30.24
CA PRO A 194 12.95 -7.33 30.43
C PRO A 194 13.45 -6.51 29.24
N CYS A 195 13.35 -7.04 28.02
CA CYS A 195 13.75 -6.28 26.84
C CYS A 195 12.57 -5.67 26.06
N TRP A 196 11.34 -5.86 26.55
CA TRP A 196 10.10 -5.27 26.03
C TRP A 196 9.28 -4.67 27.17
N PRO A 197 9.73 -3.55 27.73
CA PRO A 197 9.22 -3.04 29.01
C PRO A 197 7.85 -2.33 28.88
N SER A 198 7.36 -2.11 27.68
CA SER A 198 6.10 -1.39 27.41
C SER A 198 5.33 -2.05 26.29
N LEU A 199 4.00 -2.06 26.41
CA LEU A 199 3.11 -2.46 25.30
C LEU A 199 3.09 -1.41 24.17
N THR A 200 3.47 -0.16 24.44
CA THR A 200 3.64 0.87 23.42
C THR A 200 5.11 0.95 23.01
N VAL A 201 5.36 0.78 21.72
CA VAL A 201 6.69 0.72 21.11
C VAL A 201 6.91 1.94 20.22
N THR A 202 8.06 2.58 20.40
CA THR A 202 8.52 3.73 19.59
C THR A 202 10.03 3.85 19.71
N PRO A 203 10.80 4.26 18.67
CA PRO A 203 10.34 4.40 17.29
C PRO A 203 10.17 3.05 16.59
N ALA A 204 9.25 2.99 15.64
CA ALA A 204 9.14 1.89 14.68
C ALA A 204 9.13 2.43 13.25
N VAL A 205 9.61 1.64 12.31
CA VAL A 205 9.58 1.91 10.87
C VAL A 205 9.23 0.64 10.12
N ALA A 206 8.73 0.77 8.89
CA ALA A 206 8.39 -0.37 8.06
C ALA A 206 8.78 -0.12 6.59
N ASP A 207 9.00 -1.23 5.87
CA ASP A 207 9.26 -1.25 4.44
C ASP A 207 8.48 -2.43 3.82
N GLY A 208 8.00 -2.28 2.61
CA GLY A 208 7.25 -3.33 1.94
C GLY A 208 6.68 -2.92 0.61
N PHE A 209 5.99 -3.85 -0.01
CA PHE A 209 5.26 -3.64 -1.27
C PHE A 209 3.77 -3.79 -0.98
N TYR A 210 3.00 -2.74 -1.30
CA TYR A 210 1.59 -2.65 -0.96
C TYR A 210 0.78 -2.23 -2.16
N ILE A 211 -0.44 -2.72 -2.28
CA ILE A 211 -1.42 -2.19 -3.22
C ILE A 211 -2.65 -1.67 -2.47
N MET A 212 -3.29 -0.66 -3.03
CA MET A 212 -4.61 -0.22 -2.57
C MET A 212 -5.63 -0.43 -3.68
N LEU A 213 -6.57 -1.33 -3.45
CA LEU A 213 -7.69 -1.55 -4.35
C LEU A 213 -8.78 -0.50 -4.12
N THR A 214 -9.34 0.01 -5.20
CA THR A 214 -10.62 0.74 -5.13
C THR A 214 -11.71 -0.18 -4.59
N PRO A 215 -12.81 0.37 -4.03
CA PRO A 215 -13.93 -0.46 -3.58
C PRO A 215 -14.40 -1.44 -4.68
N LEU A 216 -14.47 -2.70 -4.31
CA LEU A 216 -15.00 -3.74 -5.19
C LEU A 216 -16.53 -3.65 -5.28
N SER A 217 -17.11 -4.17 -6.35
CA SER A 217 -18.57 -4.29 -6.48
C SER A 217 -19.16 -5.23 -5.43
N ALA A 218 -20.45 -5.13 -5.17
CA ALA A 218 -21.11 -6.13 -4.34
C ALA A 218 -21.08 -7.51 -5.04
N GLY A 219 -20.81 -8.55 -4.26
CA GLY A 219 -20.71 -9.93 -4.76
C GLY A 219 -19.49 -10.67 -4.25
N SER A 220 -19.18 -11.78 -4.88
CA SER A 220 -18.02 -12.63 -4.57
C SER A 220 -16.81 -12.21 -5.40
N HIS A 221 -15.65 -12.08 -4.77
CA HIS A 221 -14.38 -11.76 -5.39
C HIS A 221 -13.28 -12.67 -4.89
N SER A 222 -12.30 -12.94 -5.74
CA SER A 222 -11.07 -13.64 -5.34
C SER A 222 -9.88 -12.70 -5.49
N ILE A 223 -9.15 -12.46 -4.40
CA ILE A 223 -7.91 -11.69 -4.41
C ILE A 223 -6.77 -12.65 -4.10
N ASN A 224 -5.78 -12.72 -5.00
CA ASN A 224 -4.54 -13.46 -4.75
C ASN A 224 -3.38 -12.45 -4.73
N PHE A 225 -2.46 -12.59 -3.76
CA PHE A 225 -1.30 -11.72 -3.64
C PHE A 225 -0.16 -12.40 -2.90
N GLY A 226 1.06 -11.92 -3.14
CA GLY A 226 2.24 -12.42 -2.44
C GLY A 226 3.54 -12.02 -3.11
N GLY A 227 4.57 -12.77 -2.76
CA GLY A 227 5.93 -12.59 -3.26
C GLY A 227 6.95 -13.23 -2.35
N SER A 228 8.22 -13.07 -2.71
CA SER A 228 9.34 -13.56 -1.90
C SER A 228 10.29 -12.41 -1.58
N GLY A 229 10.78 -12.41 -0.36
CA GLY A 229 11.87 -11.58 0.14
C GLY A 229 12.86 -12.45 0.92
N PRO A 230 13.97 -11.88 1.44
CA PRO A 230 14.89 -12.62 2.30
C PRO A 230 14.14 -13.22 3.50
N GLY A 231 14.13 -14.54 3.60
CA GLY A 231 13.52 -15.26 4.72
C GLY A 231 12.01 -15.45 4.69
N ILE A 232 11.29 -14.91 3.70
CA ILE A 232 9.84 -15.08 3.59
C ILE A 232 9.39 -15.33 2.15
N THR A 233 8.42 -16.22 1.99
CA THR A 233 7.70 -16.43 0.72
C THR A 233 6.22 -16.61 1.03
N LEU A 234 5.38 -15.76 0.44
CA LEU A 234 3.93 -15.73 0.66
C LEU A 234 3.16 -15.88 -0.64
N ASP A 235 2.09 -16.64 -0.57
CA ASP A 235 1.04 -16.75 -1.58
C ASP A 235 -0.31 -16.82 -0.86
N VAL A 236 -1.08 -15.75 -0.89
CA VAL A 236 -2.30 -15.59 -0.10
C VAL A 236 -3.49 -15.37 -1.00
N THR A 237 -4.51 -16.19 -0.84
CA THR A 237 -5.78 -16.03 -1.52
C THR A 237 -6.88 -15.66 -0.52
N TYR A 238 -7.60 -14.59 -0.81
CA TYR A 238 -8.83 -14.22 -0.11
C TYR A 238 -10.04 -14.42 -1.03
N ASN A 239 -10.95 -15.27 -0.60
CA ASN A 239 -12.29 -15.38 -1.18
C ASN A 239 -13.20 -14.42 -0.41
N LEU A 240 -13.44 -13.24 -0.97
CA LEU A 240 -14.22 -12.18 -0.33
C LEU A 240 -15.69 -12.24 -0.75
N THR A 241 -16.57 -11.94 0.21
CA THR A 241 -17.93 -11.51 -0.06
C THR A 241 -18.03 -10.02 0.23
N VAL A 242 -18.28 -9.20 -0.80
CA VAL A 242 -18.54 -7.77 -0.65
C VAL A 242 -20.05 -7.58 -0.51
N GLY A 243 -20.48 -7.12 0.66
CA GLY A 243 -21.89 -7.01 0.98
C GLY A 243 -22.18 -6.09 2.17
N SER A 244 -23.42 -6.06 2.63
CA SER A 244 -23.85 -5.31 3.81
C SER A 244 -23.59 -6.10 5.09
#